data_e95d452331f96dffb96501b865967b8e
#
_entry.id   e95d452331f96dffb96501b865967b8e
#
_cell.length_a   1.000
_cell.length_b   1.000
_cell.length_c   1.000
_cell.angle_alpha   90.00
_cell.angle_beta   90.00
_cell.angle_gamma   90.00
#
_symmetry.space_group_name_H-M   'P 1'
#
loop_
_entity.id
_entity.type
_entity.pdbx_description
1 polymer ?
#
loop_
_entity_poly.entity_id
_entity_poly.type
_entity_poly.pdbx_seq_one_letter_code
_entity_poly.pdbx_strand_id
1 'polypeptide(L)'
;SIVVGNNLSENAYIKIDWTVTSDERDKTDFTALDLGLDFVKSMKPYTFRWDQRSDYGDSTADNYKVTDQTPDGTHKKDQLDVGFKAQDIEALEKAAGYKISDKTNLVASLTKDETQYGLKYSKFIPILVKAIQEQNTLIETLTARVATLEG
;
A
#
# COMPACT_ATOMS: atom_id res chain seq x y z
N SER A 1 -7.26 -8.68 -16.02
CA SER A 1 -7.23 -7.49 -15.16
C SER A 1 -7.97 -6.33 -15.82
N ILE A 2 -8.55 -5.46 -15.00
CA ILE A 2 -9.14 -4.21 -15.45
C ILE A 2 -8.13 -3.11 -15.12
N VAL A 3 -7.76 -2.30 -16.12
CA VAL A 3 -6.91 -1.11 -15.94
C VAL A 3 -7.76 0.11 -16.22
N VAL A 4 -7.83 1.03 -15.27
CA VAL A 4 -8.56 2.29 -15.40
C VAL A 4 -7.54 3.43 -15.34
N GLY A 5 -7.46 4.19 -16.43
CA GLY A 5 -6.55 5.31 -16.56
C GLY A 5 -5.23 4.97 -17.28
N ASN A 6 -4.50 6.02 -17.58
CA ASN A 6 -3.15 6.02 -18.17
C ASN A 6 -2.33 7.16 -17.56
N ASN A 7 -1.13 7.41 -18.07
CA ASN A 7 -0.23 8.48 -17.58
C ASN A 7 -0.80 9.90 -17.68
N LEU A 8 -1.86 10.11 -18.48
CA LEU A 8 -2.52 11.39 -18.66
C LEU A 8 -3.79 11.53 -17.80
N SER A 9 -4.19 10.45 -17.10
CA SER A 9 -5.40 10.46 -16.27
C SER A 9 -5.09 11.12 -14.92
N GLU A 10 -5.68 12.27 -14.68
CA GLU A 10 -5.51 13.04 -13.43
C GLU A 10 -6.53 12.64 -12.36
N ASN A 11 -7.76 12.29 -12.78
CA ASN A 11 -8.86 11.97 -11.87
C ASN A 11 -9.75 10.86 -12.44
N ALA A 12 -10.34 10.07 -11.54
CA ALA A 12 -11.44 9.16 -11.85
C ALA A 12 -12.68 9.58 -11.03
N TYR A 13 -13.76 9.94 -11.70
CA TYR A 13 -15.02 10.37 -11.08
C TYR A 13 -16.03 9.23 -11.11
N ILE A 14 -16.42 8.73 -9.94
CA ILE A 14 -17.40 7.66 -9.79
C ILE A 14 -18.51 8.17 -8.86
N LYS A 15 -19.78 8.02 -9.29
CA LYS A 15 -20.94 8.44 -8.48
C LYS A 15 -21.39 7.42 -7.43
N ILE A 16 -20.90 6.21 -7.54
CA ILE A 16 -21.26 5.07 -6.68
C ILE A 16 -19.98 4.48 -6.09
N ASP A 17 -20.07 3.88 -4.93
CA ASP A 17 -18.93 3.22 -4.31
C ASP A 17 -18.65 1.86 -4.96
N TRP A 18 -17.40 1.40 -4.83
CA TRP A 18 -16.99 0.06 -5.24
C TRP A 18 -17.46 -0.98 -4.21
N THR A 19 -18.24 -1.94 -4.65
CA THR A 19 -18.59 -3.10 -3.82
C THR A 19 -17.60 -4.22 -4.08
N VAL A 20 -16.78 -4.54 -3.08
CA VAL A 20 -15.87 -5.69 -3.12
C VAL A 20 -16.60 -6.91 -2.59
N THR A 21 -16.73 -7.97 -3.42
CA THR A 21 -17.32 -9.23 -2.99
C THR A 21 -16.54 -9.84 -1.83
N SER A 22 -17.23 -10.29 -0.79
CA SER A 22 -16.58 -10.77 0.44
C SER A 22 -17.37 -11.89 1.14
N ASP A 23 -18.06 -12.70 0.36
CA ASP A 23 -18.81 -13.84 0.92
C ASP A 23 -17.85 -14.84 1.56
N GLU A 24 -18.15 -15.25 2.79
CA GLU A 24 -17.38 -16.23 3.54
C GLU A 24 -17.31 -17.58 2.83
N ARG A 25 -18.38 -17.97 2.14
CA ARG A 25 -18.49 -19.25 1.43
C ARG A 25 -17.53 -19.37 0.25
N ASP A 26 -17.01 -18.23 -0.25
CA ASP A 26 -16.06 -18.15 -1.36
C ASP A 26 -14.59 -18.03 -0.86
N LYS A 27 -14.36 -18.27 0.44
CA LYS A 27 -13.05 -18.12 1.09
C LYS A 27 -12.71 -19.35 1.91
N THR A 28 -11.44 -19.58 2.12
CA THR A 28 -10.91 -20.67 2.96
C THR A 28 -9.65 -20.21 3.71
N ASP A 29 -9.13 -21.06 4.58
CA ASP A 29 -7.86 -20.88 5.31
C ASP A 29 -7.82 -19.58 6.14
N PHE A 30 -8.91 -19.31 6.86
CA PHE A 30 -8.98 -18.14 7.72
C PHE A 30 -7.94 -18.21 8.85
N THR A 31 -7.08 -17.21 8.90
CA THR A 31 -6.09 -17.02 9.96
C THR A 31 -6.19 -15.60 10.49
N ALA A 32 -6.10 -15.43 11.80
CA ALA A 32 -6.11 -14.10 12.40
C ALA A 32 -4.94 -13.27 11.87
N LEU A 33 -5.23 -12.02 11.48
CA LEU A 33 -4.20 -11.11 10.96
C LEU A 33 -3.19 -10.78 12.06
N ASP A 34 -1.91 -10.90 11.76
CA ASP A 34 -0.79 -10.60 12.65
C ASP A 34 -0.14 -9.23 12.38
N LEU A 35 -0.46 -8.59 11.25
CA LEU A 35 -0.05 -7.21 10.97
C LEU A 35 -0.97 -6.23 11.70
N GLY A 36 -0.45 -5.54 12.70
CA GLY A 36 -1.21 -4.62 13.54
C GLY A 36 -0.42 -3.36 13.88
N LEU A 37 -0.39 -3.00 15.17
CA LEU A 37 0.15 -1.73 15.65
C LEU A 37 1.63 -1.53 15.30
N ASP A 38 2.47 -2.55 15.45
CA ASP A 38 3.91 -2.42 15.17
C ASP A 38 4.17 -2.22 13.67
N PHE A 39 3.41 -2.89 12.81
CA PHE A 39 3.47 -2.68 11.37
C PHE A 39 3.10 -1.24 11.01
N VAL A 40 1.97 -0.73 11.55
CA VAL A 40 1.49 0.64 11.30
C VAL A 40 2.49 1.68 11.79
N LYS A 41 3.08 1.49 12.97
CA LYS A 41 4.12 2.37 13.52
C LYS A 41 5.38 2.43 12.66
N SER A 42 5.66 1.38 11.91
CA SER A 42 6.84 1.30 11.03
C SER A 42 6.60 1.88 9.63
N MET A 43 5.34 2.12 9.26
CA MET A 43 4.98 2.73 7.98
C MET A 43 5.41 4.20 7.94
N LYS A 44 5.87 4.65 6.77
CA LYS A 44 6.33 6.02 6.54
C LYS A 44 5.48 6.69 5.48
N PRO A 45 4.49 7.53 5.86
CA PRO A 45 3.73 8.32 4.91
C PRO A 45 4.57 9.50 4.39
N TYR A 46 4.40 9.83 3.12
CA TYR A 46 5.08 10.92 2.44
C TYR A 46 4.09 11.79 1.68
N THR A 47 4.42 13.06 1.50
CA THR A 47 3.93 13.83 0.38
C THR A 47 4.92 13.72 -0.77
N PHE A 48 4.44 13.69 -1.99
CA PHE A 48 5.28 13.56 -3.18
C PHE A 48 4.63 14.20 -4.40
N ARG A 49 5.40 14.31 -5.48
CA ARG A 49 4.90 14.65 -6.81
C ARG A 49 5.21 13.50 -7.74
N TRP A 50 4.31 13.22 -8.64
CA TRP A 50 4.56 12.25 -9.70
C TRP A 50 5.62 12.77 -10.67
N ASP A 51 6.61 11.94 -10.93
CA ASP A 51 7.65 12.10 -11.93
C ASP A 51 7.86 10.72 -12.55
N GLN A 52 7.14 10.46 -13.62
CA GLN A 52 6.93 9.10 -14.11
C GLN A 52 8.08 8.68 -15.02
N ARG A 53 8.63 7.50 -14.83
CA ARG A 53 9.66 6.91 -15.69
C ARG A 53 9.27 6.88 -17.16
N SER A 54 7.98 6.70 -17.44
CA SER A 54 7.43 6.68 -18.81
C SER A 54 7.50 8.03 -19.54
N ASP A 55 7.74 9.13 -18.83
CA ASP A 55 7.87 10.47 -19.41
C ASP A 55 9.31 10.76 -19.86
N TYR A 56 10.23 9.80 -19.69
CA TYR A 56 11.65 9.91 -20.03
C TYR A 56 12.04 8.94 -21.14
N GLY A 57 13.04 9.34 -21.93
CA GLY A 57 13.56 8.57 -23.06
C GLY A 57 12.64 8.62 -24.28
N ASP A 58 13.01 7.89 -25.32
CA ASP A 58 12.24 7.77 -26.55
C ASP A 58 11.44 6.46 -26.53
N SER A 59 10.16 6.56 -26.16
CA SER A 59 9.24 5.40 -26.08
C SER A 59 8.95 4.74 -27.45
N THR A 60 9.39 5.36 -28.56
CA THR A 60 9.23 4.82 -29.92
C THR A 60 10.45 4.02 -30.38
N ALA A 61 11.54 4.06 -29.62
CA ALA A 61 12.76 3.31 -29.94
C ALA A 61 12.58 1.81 -29.64
N ASP A 62 13.03 0.94 -30.55
CA ASP A 62 12.89 -0.52 -30.47
C ASP A 62 13.50 -1.13 -29.18
N ASN A 63 14.52 -0.47 -28.61
CA ASN A 63 15.21 -0.90 -27.41
C ASN A 63 14.74 -0.16 -26.13
N TYR A 64 13.66 0.62 -26.21
CA TYR A 64 13.14 1.33 -25.06
C TYR A 64 12.67 0.38 -23.95
N LYS A 65 13.09 0.67 -22.73
CA LYS A 65 12.59 0.03 -21.51
C LYS A 65 12.32 1.08 -20.45
N VAL A 66 11.11 1.08 -19.92
CA VAL A 66 10.71 1.97 -18.83
C VAL A 66 11.53 1.74 -17.56
N THR A 67 12.05 0.53 -17.36
CA THR A 67 12.90 0.16 -16.23
C THR A 67 14.29 0.82 -16.27
N ASP A 68 14.74 1.20 -17.45
CA ASP A 68 16.05 1.82 -17.64
C ASP A 68 16.00 3.36 -17.47
N GLN A 69 14.76 3.90 -17.35
CA GLN A 69 14.58 5.34 -17.19
C GLN A 69 14.69 5.76 -15.73
N THR A 70 15.39 6.89 -15.51
CA THR A 70 15.56 7.48 -14.17
C THR A 70 15.02 8.90 -14.17
N PRO A 71 13.92 9.17 -13.43
CA PRO A 71 13.39 10.52 -13.28
C PRO A 71 14.41 11.46 -12.63
N ASP A 72 14.51 12.68 -13.15
CA ASP A 72 15.43 13.71 -12.68
C ASP A 72 14.72 15.00 -12.20
N GLY A 73 13.37 14.98 -12.15
CA GLY A 73 12.54 16.11 -11.73
C GLY A 73 12.09 17.02 -12.86
N THR A 74 12.56 16.84 -14.09
CA THR A 74 12.21 17.72 -15.21
C THR A 74 10.77 17.53 -15.73
N HIS A 75 10.20 16.34 -15.51
CA HIS A 75 8.81 16.00 -15.90
C HIS A 75 7.86 15.85 -14.72
N LYS A 76 8.27 16.27 -13.50
CA LYS A 76 7.40 16.16 -12.32
C LYS A 76 6.13 16.99 -12.48
N LYS A 77 5.02 16.41 -12.02
CA LYS A 77 3.70 17.07 -12.02
C LYS A 77 3.65 18.15 -10.92
N ASP A 78 2.82 19.19 -11.14
CA ASP A 78 2.65 20.26 -10.15
C ASP A 78 1.81 19.82 -8.95
N GLN A 79 0.88 18.88 -9.14
CA GLN A 79 0.02 18.38 -8.09
C GLN A 79 0.83 17.67 -6.99
N LEU A 80 0.63 18.12 -5.74
CA LEU A 80 1.14 17.43 -4.56
C LEU A 80 0.20 16.27 -4.21
N ASP A 81 0.76 15.11 -3.95
CA ASP A 81 0.04 13.90 -3.56
C ASP A 81 0.54 13.38 -2.21
N VAL A 82 -0.17 12.42 -1.62
CA VAL A 82 0.16 11.79 -0.35
C VAL A 82 0.03 10.27 -0.44
N GLY A 83 0.97 9.56 0.16
CA GLY A 83 0.93 8.10 0.17
C GLY A 83 2.20 7.46 0.72
N PHE A 84 2.42 6.24 0.30
CA PHE A 84 3.57 5.43 0.73
C PHE A 84 4.40 5.02 -0.49
N LYS A 85 5.69 4.79 -0.27
CA LYS A 85 6.52 4.08 -1.25
C LYS A 85 6.19 2.59 -1.20
N ALA A 86 5.83 2.02 -2.34
CA ALA A 86 5.45 0.60 -2.41
C ALA A 86 6.58 -0.34 -1.95
N GLN A 87 7.82 0.01 -2.24
CA GLN A 87 8.99 -0.75 -1.83
C GLN A 87 9.22 -0.72 -0.30
N ASP A 88 8.90 0.39 0.38
CA ASP A 88 8.96 0.47 1.83
C ASP A 88 7.92 -0.48 2.46
N ILE A 89 6.71 -0.52 1.91
CA ILE A 89 5.64 -1.42 2.37
C ILE A 89 6.02 -2.88 2.08
N GLU A 90 6.54 -3.20 0.90
CA GLU A 90 7.03 -4.54 0.57
C GLU A 90 8.11 -5.01 1.57
N ALA A 91 9.05 -4.13 1.93
CA ALA A 91 10.10 -4.46 2.89
C ALA A 91 9.52 -4.80 4.28
N LEU A 92 8.50 -4.06 4.73
CA LEU A 92 7.80 -4.35 5.99
C LEU A 92 7.02 -5.67 5.93
N GLU A 93 6.28 -5.91 4.83
CA GLU A 93 5.57 -7.18 4.62
C GLU A 93 6.55 -8.36 4.59
N LYS A 94 7.66 -8.22 3.87
CA LYS A 94 8.70 -9.25 3.77
C LYS A 94 9.34 -9.57 5.12
N ALA A 95 9.59 -8.56 5.95
CA ALA A 95 10.10 -8.75 7.32
C ALA A 95 9.09 -9.50 8.21
N ALA A 96 7.80 -9.35 7.95
CA ALA A 96 6.72 -10.06 8.63
C ALA A 96 6.41 -11.45 8.03
N GLY A 97 7.13 -11.88 6.99
CA GLY A 97 6.96 -13.18 6.35
C GLY A 97 6.06 -13.20 5.11
N TYR A 98 5.52 -12.06 4.70
CA TYR A 98 4.65 -11.94 3.51
C TYR A 98 5.47 -11.49 2.30
N LYS A 99 5.50 -12.30 1.23
CA LYS A 99 6.38 -12.09 0.09
C LYS A 99 5.63 -12.19 -1.23
N ILE A 100 6.00 -11.32 -2.18
CA ILE A 100 5.48 -11.37 -3.55
C ILE A 100 5.87 -12.69 -4.23
N SER A 101 7.12 -13.15 -4.05
CA SER A 101 7.61 -14.41 -4.61
C SER A 101 6.76 -15.62 -4.20
N ASP A 102 6.25 -15.61 -2.99
CA ASP A 102 5.51 -16.73 -2.39
C ASP A 102 3.99 -16.56 -2.58
N LYS A 103 3.57 -15.48 -3.25
CA LYS A 103 2.15 -15.08 -3.43
C LYS A 103 1.40 -14.87 -2.11
N THR A 104 2.13 -14.48 -1.06
CA THR A 104 1.59 -14.17 0.27
C THR A 104 1.51 -12.67 0.56
N ASN A 105 1.98 -11.81 -0.36
CA ASN A 105 1.90 -10.37 -0.23
C ASN A 105 0.46 -9.87 -0.06
N LEU A 106 0.25 -8.93 0.83
CA LEU A 106 -1.08 -8.42 1.20
C LEU A 106 -1.39 -7.08 0.52
N VAL A 107 -0.58 -6.07 0.75
CA VAL A 107 -0.77 -4.69 0.28
C VAL A 107 0.10 -4.36 -0.92
N ALA A 108 1.41 -4.62 -0.82
CA ALA A 108 2.34 -4.39 -1.92
C ALA A 108 2.09 -5.36 -3.06
N SER A 109 2.22 -4.90 -4.28
CA SER A 109 2.09 -5.72 -5.49
C SER A 109 3.10 -5.30 -6.54
N LEU A 110 3.42 -6.24 -7.43
CA LEU A 110 4.29 -6.03 -8.57
C LEU A 110 3.54 -6.51 -9.82
N THR A 111 3.65 -5.78 -10.91
CA THR A 111 3.06 -6.22 -12.19
C THR A 111 3.68 -7.52 -12.66
N LYS A 112 2.99 -8.27 -13.52
CA LYS A 112 3.44 -9.58 -13.99
C LYS A 112 4.78 -9.50 -14.76
N ASP A 113 5.02 -8.38 -15.43
CA ASP A 113 6.27 -8.08 -16.14
C ASP A 113 7.36 -7.45 -15.24
N GLU A 114 7.08 -7.35 -13.94
CA GLU A 114 7.97 -6.82 -12.91
C GLU A 114 8.42 -5.36 -13.14
N THR A 115 7.71 -4.61 -13.96
CA THR A 115 8.08 -3.23 -14.28
C THR A 115 7.54 -2.20 -13.32
N GLN A 116 6.41 -2.48 -12.63
CA GLN A 116 5.72 -1.48 -11.82
C GLN A 116 5.24 -2.05 -10.48
N TYR A 117 5.65 -1.40 -9.40
CA TYR A 117 5.08 -1.60 -8.07
C TYR A 117 3.75 -0.86 -7.90
N GLY A 118 2.88 -1.43 -7.09
CA GLY A 118 1.62 -0.82 -6.69
C GLY A 118 1.25 -1.14 -5.25
N LEU A 119 0.29 -0.39 -4.71
CA LEU A 119 -0.29 -0.63 -3.39
C LEU A 119 -1.80 -0.82 -3.51
N LYS A 120 -2.31 -1.84 -2.85
CA LYS A 120 -3.75 -2.08 -2.68
C LYS A 120 -4.21 -1.34 -1.43
N TYR A 121 -4.45 -0.04 -1.53
CA TYR A 121 -4.76 0.82 -0.37
C TYR A 121 -5.90 0.33 0.52
N SER A 122 -6.94 -0.28 -0.06
CA SER A 122 -8.05 -0.85 0.72
C SER A 122 -7.60 -1.98 1.66
N LYS A 123 -6.47 -2.61 1.40
CA LYS A 123 -5.91 -3.66 2.26
C LYS A 123 -5.26 -3.13 3.55
N PHE A 124 -5.01 -1.83 3.63
CA PHE A 124 -4.62 -1.21 4.89
C PHE A 124 -5.77 -1.18 5.91
N ILE A 125 -7.04 -1.20 5.47
CA ILE A 125 -8.19 -1.12 6.38
C ILE A 125 -8.16 -2.21 7.46
N PRO A 126 -8.09 -3.52 7.16
CA PRO A 126 -8.04 -4.55 8.19
C PRO A 126 -6.78 -4.46 9.06
N ILE A 127 -5.64 -4.00 8.53
CA ILE A 127 -4.41 -3.78 9.29
C ILE A 127 -4.60 -2.63 10.29
N LEU A 128 -5.22 -1.53 9.88
CA LEU A 128 -5.55 -0.41 10.75
C LEU A 128 -6.56 -0.79 11.82
N VAL A 129 -7.56 -1.60 11.49
CA VAL A 129 -8.50 -2.15 12.48
C VAL A 129 -7.77 -2.97 13.53
N LYS A 130 -6.87 -3.87 13.12
CA LYS A 130 -6.04 -4.65 14.05
C LYS A 130 -5.17 -3.76 14.93
N ALA A 131 -4.53 -2.75 14.36
CA ALA A 131 -3.71 -1.79 15.10
C ALA A 131 -4.52 -1.01 16.14
N ILE A 132 -5.73 -0.58 15.81
CA ILE A 132 -6.63 0.12 16.74
C ILE A 132 -7.06 -0.82 17.88
N GLN A 133 -7.38 -2.07 17.59
CA GLN A 133 -7.72 -3.08 18.61
C GLN A 133 -6.58 -3.31 19.59
N GLU A 134 -5.35 -3.47 19.09
CA GLU A 134 -4.15 -3.62 19.92
C GLU A 134 -3.86 -2.35 20.73
N GLN A 135 -4.02 -1.18 20.15
CA GLN A 135 -3.88 0.11 20.85
C GLN A 135 -4.92 0.27 21.96
N ASN A 136 -6.17 -0.12 21.72
CA ASN A 136 -7.22 -0.10 22.73
C ASN A 136 -6.88 -1.03 23.90
N THR A 137 -6.37 -2.23 23.64
CA THR A 137 -5.93 -3.17 24.70
C THR A 137 -4.83 -2.53 25.56
N LEU A 138 -3.87 -1.82 24.95
CA LEU A 138 -2.83 -1.10 25.69
C LEU A 138 -3.41 0.03 26.55
N ILE A 139 -4.38 0.77 26.03
CA ILE A 139 -5.06 1.86 26.77
C ILE A 139 -5.81 1.26 27.99
N GLU A 140 -6.54 0.19 27.82
CA GLU A 140 -7.25 -0.50 28.91
C GLU A 140 -6.28 -0.99 29.99
N THR A 141 -5.17 -1.59 29.61
CA THR A 141 -4.11 -2.04 30.51
C THR A 141 -3.49 -0.88 31.29
N LEU A 142 -3.19 0.24 30.61
CA LEU A 142 -2.62 1.43 31.27
C LEU A 142 -3.65 2.06 32.21
N THR A 143 -4.91 2.16 31.81
CA THR A 143 -6.01 2.68 32.65
C THR A 143 -6.14 1.87 33.94
N ALA A 144 -6.14 0.54 33.83
CA ALA A 144 -6.20 -0.34 35.01
C ALA A 144 -4.98 -0.17 35.94
N ARG A 145 -3.77 0.00 35.37
CA ARG A 145 -2.57 0.27 36.18
C ARG A 145 -2.60 1.60 36.87
N VAL A 146 -3.09 2.65 36.19
CA VAL A 146 -3.26 3.97 36.82
C VAL A 146 -4.26 3.89 37.96
N ALA A 147 -5.41 3.24 37.76
CA ALA A 147 -6.41 3.05 38.82
C ALA A 147 -5.83 2.31 40.04
N THR A 148 -4.99 1.28 39.83
CA THR A 148 -4.29 0.56 40.89
C THR A 148 -3.32 1.45 41.66
N LEU A 149 -2.60 2.34 40.97
CA LEU A 149 -1.65 3.28 41.62
C LEU A 149 -2.33 4.41 42.37
N GLU A 150 -3.53 4.82 41.94
CA GLU A 150 -4.33 5.87 42.58
C GLU A 150 -5.17 5.34 43.76
N GLY A 151 -5.45 4.07 43.76
CA GLY A 151 -6.23 3.38 44.81
C GLY A 151 -5.40 2.92 45.96
#